data_a8b3d4fb2514d037818747c0d799558e
#
_entry.id   a8b3d4fb2514d037818747c0d799558e
#
_cell.length_a   1.000
_cell.length_b   1.000
_cell.length_c   1.000
_cell.angle_alpha   90.00
_cell.angle_beta   90.00
_cell.angle_gamma   90.00
#
_symmetry.space_group_name_H-M   'P 1'
#
loop_
_entity.id
_entity.type
_entity.pdbx_description
1 polymer ?
#
loop_
_entity_poly.entity_id
_entity_poly.type
_entity_poly.pdbx_seq_one_letter_code
_entity_poly.pdbx_strand_id
1 'polypeptide(L)'
;MNTIQVAGVETTPSKIVCVGRNYVAHIEELGNEVPEQMVVFGKPNSAIGNKLQAFHGGEPLHYEGEIALAISNGRATAAGFGLDLTKRTLQGQLKKKGLPWERAKAFDLSLIHI
;
A
#
# COMPACT_ATOMS: atom_id res chain seq x y z
N MET A 1 -8.31 -0.63 -17.14
CA MET A 1 -7.58 -0.24 -15.92
C MET A 1 -8.56 0.13 -14.83
N ASN A 2 -8.18 -0.09 -13.58
CA ASN A 2 -9.04 0.22 -12.45
C ASN A 2 -9.04 1.72 -12.17
N THR A 3 -10.18 2.23 -11.67
CA THR A 3 -10.35 3.64 -11.38
C THR A 3 -10.65 3.88 -9.90
N ILE A 4 -10.41 5.09 -9.46
CA ILE A 4 -10.79 5.60 -8.14
C ILE A 4 -11.52 6.93 -8.30
N GLN A 5 -12.24 7.33 -7.27
CA GLN A 5 -12.86 8.67 -7.21
C GLN A 5 -11.94 9.61 -6.44
N VAL A 6 -11.58 10.72 -7.06
CA VAL A 6 -10.79 11.78 -6.42
C VAL A 6 -11.59 13.08 -6.52
N ALA A 7 -12.04 13.59 -5.37
CA ALA A 7 -12.92 14.76 -5.29
C ALA A 7 -14.13 14.65 -6.24
N GLY A 8 -14.74 13.48 -6.32
CA GLY A 8 -15.90 13.22 -7.18
C GLY A 8 -15.57 13.00 -8.66
N VAL A 9 -14.30 13.01 -9.04
CA VAL A 9 -13.85 12.79 -10.43
C VAL A 9 -13.27 11.40 -10.56
N GLU A 10 -13.75 10.64 -11.53
CA GLU A 10 -13.19 9.33 -11.85
C GLU A 10 -11.78 9.48 -12.39
N THR A 11 -10.84 8.81 -11.74
CA THR A 11 -9.42 8.93 -12.01
C THR A 11 -8.80 7.55 -12.20
N THR A 12 -7.93 7.41 -13.17
CA THR A 12 -7.21 6.16 -13.44
C THR A 12 -5.75 6.31 -13.06
N PRO A 13 -5.34 5.87 -11.85
CA PRO A 13 -3.92 5.93 -11.48
C PRO A 13 -3.08 5.02 -12.37
N SER A 14 -1.95 5.51 -12.84
CA SER A 14 -1.02 4.69 -13.62
C SER A 14 -0.26 3.70 -12.75
N LYS A 15 0.03 4.09 -11.53
CA LYS A 15 0.73 3.28 -10.52
C LYS A 15 0.47 3.84 -9.14
N ILE A 16 0.75 3.03 -8.13
CA ILE A 16 0.71 3.43 -6.74
C ILE A 16 2.13 3.28 -6.17
N VAL A 17 2.62 4.34 -5.56
CA VAL A 17 3.90 4.34 -4.86
C VAL A 17 3.62 4.39 -3.37
N CYS A 18 4.13 3.41 -2.64
CA CYS A 18 3.90 3.26 -1.21
C CYS A 18 5.18 3.53 -0.45
N VAL A 19 5.05 4.14 0.71
CA VAL A 19 6.16 4.41 1.61
C VAL A 19 6.00 3.55 2.85
N GLY A 20 6.88 2.60 3.03
CA GLY A 20 6.92 1.76 4.21
C GLY A 20 7.70 2.43 5.35
N ARG A 21 7.42 2.01 6.59
CA ARG A 21 8.09 2.52 7.79
C ARG A 21 8.06 4.05 7.90
N ASN A 22 6.91 4.63 7.52
CA ASN A 22 6.75 6.08 7.48
C ASN A 22 6.22 6.67 8.80
N TYR A 23 5.57 5.86 9.62
CA TYR A 23 4.97 6.30 10.88
C TYR A 23 5.87 5.86 12.04
N VAL A 24 6.46 6.83 12.74
CA VAL A 24 7.45 6.57 13.81
C VAL A 24 6.87 5.71 14.91
N ALA A 25 5.64 5.98 15.35
CA ALA A 25 5.00 5.20 16.41
C ALA A 25 4.86 3.73 16.02
N HIS A 26 4.49 3.44 14.76
CA HIS A 26 4.37 2.07 14.26
C HIS A 26 5.72 1.36 14.21
N ILE A 27 6.77 2.07 13.80
CA ILE A 27 8.14 1.53 13.78
C ILE A 27 8.57 1.13 15.20
N GLU A 28 8.31 1.99 16.18
CA GLU A 28 8.63 1.74 17.59
C GLU A 28 7.84 0.55 18.16
N GLU A 29 6.55 0.44 17.82
CA GLU A 29 5.70 -0.69 18.22
C GLU A 29 6.25 -2.04 17.74
N LEU A 30 6.83 -2.07 16.55
CA LEU A 30 7.43 -3.26 15.97
C LEU A 30 8.86 -3.52 16.44
N GLY A 31 9.44 -2.63 17.26
CA GLY A 31 10.82 -2.72 17.72
C GLY A 31 11.86 -2.49 16.64
N ASN A 32 11.47 -1.87 15.53
CA ASN A 32 12.38 -1.54 14.44
C ASN A 32 13.06 -0.19 14.67
N GLU A 33 14.19 0.01 14.02
CA GLU A 33 14.85 1.32 13.99
C GLU A 33 14.16 2.23 12.97
N VAL A 34 14.13 3.54 13.25
CA VAL A 34 13.67 4.54 12.29
C VAL A 34 14.67 4.55 11.12
N PRO A 35 14.26 4.27 9.89
CA PRO A 35 15.19 4.20 8.77
C PRO A 35 15.72 5.59 8.39
N GLU A 36 16.99 5.65 7.99
CA GLU A 36 17.60 6.88 7.48
C GLU A 36 17.07 7.23 6.08
N GLN A 37 16.69 6.20 5.31
CA GLN A 37 16.16 6.37 3.97
C GLN A 37 14.73 5.85 3.87
N MET A 38 13.99 6.46 2.97
CA MET A 38 12.63 6.07 2.67
C MET A 38 12.58 4.64 2.11
N VAL A 39 11.75 3.80 2.70
CA VAL A 39 11.46 2.47 2.16
C VAL A 39 10.29 2.60 1.19
N VAL A 40 10.55 2.34 -0.08
CA VAL A 40 9.57 2.53 -1.14
C VAL A 40 9.27 1.19 -1.81
N PHE A 41 7.99 0.92 -2.05
CA PHE A 41 7.54 -0.20 -2.86
C PHE A 41 6.35 0.22 -3.71
N GLY A 42 6.03 -0.56 -4.73
CA GLY A 42 4.97 -0.23 -5.66
C GLY A 42 3.80 -1.19 -5.61
N LYS A 43 2.62 -0.69 -5.98
CA LYS A 43 1.46 -1.50 -6.35
C LYS A 43 1.06 -1.11 -7.76
N PRO A 44 0.76 -2.08 -8.65
CA PRO A 44 0.26 -1.75 -9.98
C PRO A 44 -1.19 -1.25 -9.91
N ASN A 45 -1.66 -0.61 -10.96
CA ASN A 45 -3.07 -0.23 -11.06
C ASN A 45 -4.00 -1.43 -10.83
N SER A 46 -3.64 -2.62 -11.28
CA SER A 46 -4.43 -3.84 -11.12
C SER A 46 -4.65 -4.25 -9.66
N ALA A 47 -3.87 -3.71 -8.73
CA ALA A 47 -4.04 -4.00 -7.29
C ALA A 47 -5.23 -3.25 -6.69
N ILE A 48 -5.75 -2.22 -7.34
CA ILE A 48 -6.86 -1.42 -6.83
C ILE A 48 -8.15 -2.24 -6.86
N GLY A 49 -8.84 -2.26 -5.73
CA GLY A 49 -10.11 -2.93 -5.61
C GLY A 49 -11.14 -2.09 -4.86
N ASN A 50 -12.38 -2.54 -4.92
CA ASN A 50 -13.52 -1.93 -4.23
C ASN A 50 -14.20 -2.89 -3.26
N LYS A 51 -13.60 -4.06 -3.05
CA LYS A 51 -14.14 -5.10 -2.18
C LYS A 51 -13.07 -5.53 -1.19
N LEU A 52 -13.35 -5.32 0.08
CA LEU A 52 -12.47 -5.72 1.17
C LEU A 52 -12.55 -7.23 1.38
N GLN A 53 -11.40 -7.89 1.37
CA GLN A 53 -11.29 -9.33 1.60
C GLN A 53 -10.51 -9.61 2.88
N ALA A 54 -10.87 -10.68 3.59
CA ALA A 54 -10.13 -11.13 4.76
C ALA A 54 -8.94 -12.02 4.40
N PHE A 55 -8.98 -12.67 3.25
CA PHE A 55 -7.98 -13.63 2.78
C PHE A 55 -7.69 -13.43 1.30
N HIS A 56 -6.47 -13.76 0.90
CA HIS A 56 -6.10 -13.85 -0.51
C HIS A 56 -5.14 -15.04 -0.69
N GLY A 57 -5.49 -15.95 -1.60
CA GLY A 57 -4.69 -17.16 -1.83
C GLY A 57 -4.54 -18.03 -0.58
N GLY A 58 -5.57 -18.05 0.28
CA GLY A 58 -5.57 -18.81 1.54
C GLY A 58 -4.80 -18.15 2.67
N GLU A 59 -4.24 -16.97 2.46
CA GLU A 59 -3.48 -16.24 3.48
C GLU A 59 -4.31 -15.09 4.05
N PRO A 60 -4.36 -14.92 5.39
CA PRO A 60 -5.08 -13.81 6.00
C PRO A 60 -4.41 -12.48 5.69
N LEU A 61 -5.21 -11.44 5.51
CA LEU A 61 -4.73 -10.10 5.19
C LEU A 61 -4.74 -9.21 6.42
N HIS A 62 -3.70 -8.42 6.57
CA HIS A 62 -3.65 -7.30 7.50
C HIS A 62 -4.03 -6.02 6.77
N TYR A 63 -4.67 -5.08 7.47
CA TYR A 63 -5.12 -3.82 6.92
C TYR A 63 -4.29 -2.70 7.51
N GLU A 64 -3.58 -1.97 6.67
CA GLU A 64 -2.83 -0.79 7.08
C GLU A 64 -3.55 0.47 6.57
N GLY A 65 -4.04 1.30 7.49
CA GLY A 65 -4.66 2.59 7.14
C GLY A 65 -3.58 3.59 6.73
N GLU A 66 -3.79 4.25 5.60
CA GLU A 66 -2.80 5.13 5.00
C GLU A 66 -3.42 6.42 4.51
N ILE A 67 -2.65 7.51 4.61
CA ILE A 67 -2.98 8.74 3.92
C ILE A 67 -2.58 8.56 2.46
N ALA A 68 -3.53 8.77 1.55
CA ALA A 68 -3.31 8.67 0.12
C ALA A 68 -3.22 10.06 -0.49
N LEU A 69 -2.20 10.28 -1.29
CA LEU A 69 -2.03 11.54 -2.03
C LEU A 69 -2.20 11.26 -3.52
N ALA A 70 -3.04 12.06 -4.17
CA ALA A 70 -3.12 12.04 -5.63
C ALA A 70 -2.02 12.96 -6.18
N ILE A 71 -1.19 12.41 -7.05
CA ILE A 71 -0.09 13.13 -7.66
C ILE A 71 -0.38 13.32 -9.16
N SER A 72 -0.33 14.55 -9.62
CA SER A 72 -0.50 14.89 -11.02
C SER A 72 0.53 15.94 -11.40
N ASN A 73 1.23 15.71 -12.51
CA ASN A 73 2.29 16.62 -12.99
C ASN A 73 3.34 16.94 -11.92
N GLY A 74 3.72 15.94 -11.13
CA GLY A 74 4.72 16.09 -10.07
C GLY A 74 4.25 16.80 -8.81
N ARG A 75 2.94 17.04 -8.66
CA ARG A 75 2.38 17.75 -7.50
C ARG A 75 1.28 16.94 -6.83
N ALA A 76 1.20 17.04 -5.52
CA ALA A 76 0.05 16.55 -4.75
C ALA A 76 -1.15 17.46 -5.01
N THR A 77 -2.23 16.89 -5.55
CA THR A 77 -3.44 17.63 -5.94
C THR A 77 -4.64 17.32 -5.05
N ALA A 78 -4.61 16.21 -4.33
CA ALA A 78 -5.68 15.82 -3.43
C ALA A 78 -5.14 14.86 -2.37
N ALA A 79 -5.84 14.75 -1.25
CA ALA A 79 -5.53 13.82 -0.19
C ALA A 79 -6.78 13.02 0.17
N GLY A 80 -6.58 11.76 0.54
CA GLY A 80 -7.64 10.87 0.95
C GLY A 80 -7.13 9.78 1.87
N PHE A 81 -7.89 8.70 2.00
CA PHE A 81 -7.58 7.58 2.87
C PHE A 81 -7.65 6.27 2.07
N GLY A 82 -6.72 5.39 2.36
CA GLY A 82 -6.69 4.08 1.73
C GLY A 82 -6.31 2.97 2.71
N LEU A 83 -6.49 1.75 2.27
CA LEU A 83 -6.03 0.56 2.98
C LEU A 83 -5.00 -0.17 2.14
N ASP A 84 -3.82 -0.33 2.71
CA ASP A 84 -2.74 -1.14 2.16
C ASP A 84 -2.88 -2.55 2.74
N LEU A 85 -3.42 -3.47 1.95
CA LEU A 85 -3.62 -4.84 2.39
C LEU A 85 -2.32 -5.62 2.25
N THR A 86 -2.01 -6.38 3.27
CA THR A 86 -0.69 -6.96 3.43
C THR A 86 -0.77 -8.43 3.82
N LYS A 87 -0.01 -9.27 3.13
CA LYS A 87 0.28 -10.64 3.54
C LYS A 87 1.45 -10.60 4.52
N ARG A 88 1.14 -10.44 5.81
CA ARG A 88 2.14 -10.13 6.83
C ARG A 88 3.19 -11.21 6.99
N THR A 89 2.81 -12.47 6.99
CA THR A 89 3.75 -13.59 7.13
C THR A 89 4.72 -13.64 5.95
N LEU A 90 4.19 -13.51 4.73
CA LEU A 90 5.01 -13.48 3.52
C LEU A 90 5.96 -12.27 3.52
N GLN A 91 5.48 -11.10 3.93
CA GLN A 91 6.32 -9.91 4.05
C GLN A 91 7.50 -10.15 4.99
N GLY A 92 7.26 -10.78 6.14
CA GLY A 92 8.33 -11.12 7.08
C GLY A 92 9.39 -12.05 6.49
N GLN A 93 8.96 -13.04 5.71
CA GLN A 93 9.86 -13.95 5.01
C GLN A 93 10.69 -13.22 3.95
N LEU A 94 10.05 -12.34 3.18
CA LEU A 94 10.74 -11.55 2.14
C LEU A 94 11.76 -10.59 2.76
N LYS A 95 11.42 -9.94 3.85
CA LYS A 95 12.35 -9.06 4.60
C LYS A 95 13.60 -9.81 5.05
N LYS A 96 13.42 -11.00 5.64
CA LYS A 96 14.55 -11.81 6.13
C LYS A 96 15.51 -12.19 5.02
N LYS A 97 15.00 -12.42 3.81
CA LYS A 97 15.80 -12.82 2.65
C LYS A 97 16.29 -11.63 1.82
N GLY A 98 15.96 -10.41 2.21
CA GLY A 98 16.31 -9.22 1.44
C GLY A 98 15.63 -9.14 0.08
N LEU A 99 14.46 -9.75 -0.06
CA LEU A 99 13.72 -9.79 -1.32
C LEU A 99 12.69 -8.63 -1.41
N PRO A 100 12.29 -8.23 -2.63
CA PRO A 100 11.25 -7.22 -2.82
C PRO A 100 9.92 -7.63 -2.19
N TRP A 101 9.10 -6.64 -1.82
CA TRP A 101 7.87 -6.86 -1.06
C TRP A 101 6.62 -7.06 -1.91
N GLU A 102 6.69 -6.89 -3.21
CA GLU A 102 5.52 -6.84 -4.09
C GLU A 102 4.64 -8.09 -3.98
N ARG A 103 5.21 -9.26 -3.77
CA ARG A 103 4.44 -10.50 -3.59
C ARG A 103 3.51 -10.43 -2.37
N ALA A 104 3.88 -9.67 -1.35
CA ALA A 104 3.11 -9.50 -0.12
C ALA A 104 2.23 -8.24 -0.12
N LYS A 105 2.45 -7.33 -1.07
CA LYS A 105 1.86 -5.99 -1.09
C LYS A 105 1.14 -5.64 -2.38
N ALA A 106 1.41 -6.31 -3.50
CA ALA A 106 0.96 -5.89 -4.84
C ALA A 106 0.06 -6.91 -5.55
N PHE A 107 -0.67 -7.69 -4.79
CA PHE A 107 -1.64 -8.66 -5.30
C PHE A 107 -2.98 -7.98 -5.62
N ASP A 108 -3.85 -8.65 -6.36
CA ASP A 108 -5.17 -8.12 -6.72
C ASP A 108 -5.99 -7.80 -5.46
N LEU A 109 -6.67 -6.67 -5.46
CA LEU A 109 -7.44 -6.14 -4.34
C LEU A 109 -6.57 -5.80 -3.11
N SER A 110 -5.29 -5.52 -3.31
CA SER A 110 -4.39 -5.16 -2.21
C SER A 110 -4.41 -3.67 -1.86
N LEU A 111 -5.13 -2.86 -2.60
CA LEU A 111 -5.36 -1.45 -2.29
C LEU A 111 -6.84 -1.12 -2.37
N ILE A 112 -7.38 -0.59 -1.28
CA ILE A 112 -8.73 -0.04 -1.24
C ILE A 112 -8.61 1.45 -1.00
N HIS A 113 -9.13 2.25 -1.91
CA HIS A 113 -9.23 3.70 -1.77
C HIS A 113 -10.61 4.05 -1.21
N ILE A 114 -10.63 4.84 -0.15
CA ILE A 114 -11.86 5.23 0.54
C ILE A 114 -12.17 6.71 0.27
#